data_19be200bfecb7a8bbc0846a8b146a9c2
#
_entry.id   19be200bfecb7a8bbc0846a8b146a9c2
#
_cell.length_a   1.000
_cell.length_b   1.000
_cell.length_c   1.000
_cell.angle_alpha   90.00
_cell.angle_beta   90.00
_cell.angle_gamma   90.00
#
_symmetry.space_group_name_H-M   'P 1'
#
loop_
_entity.id
_entity.type
_entity.pdbx_description
1 polymer ?
#
loop_
_entity_poly.entity_id
_entity_poly.type
_entity_poly.pdbx_seq_one_letter_code
_entity_poly.pdbx_strand_id
1 'polypeptide(L)'
;MDRMSYRPSRRRVLAAFAALACAGLRPMHAMAAAAAGPVGNRAARRITDMIGTNGWPGSAADIEMWRKMGISWGRGPVGPGQPDAPTQPMRVDKTGNRYDSDLPSVILRNNQNGIRSLLFLGYTPKWNASLPGDTKSAPEDVDAWERYVEAVVRKYSGPPYGVRHFQIWNEAAGRLSGGLPQATFWHGPNFSKNEHQSGPYDRALQDYVERIHIPAARIIRRYGGYVVYGGWPDQGGLDNLDKWLDYRSPRLNERMADWVDYLDTHYLTVADLDRLYERYVKQGPARGLWQTEIGDRYMLDEHYLPRYFFEFAVWALARNWDDPDKYLSMVYHWDGYEPFRLTHRGPPVRTFNVSGQSLIVLNQTIPGTLAPLSKPLRFGPEVTGSGLLSDRDMVIQVSAPSGWRTVEAAGVAPPSGGAQVLLIDALTGAAASREDAALNWNSDVMNIRFRVPDNVNGADRKPPRHLAYLVVRANQGKTA
;
A
#
# COMPACT_ATOMS: atom_id res chain seq x y z
N MET A 1 -7.72 36.72 15.41
CA MET A 1 -8.40 35.46 15.68
C MET A 1 -7.31 34.43 15.93
N ASP A 2 -7.06 34.20 17.22
CA ASP A 2 -5.94 33.39 17.69
C ASP A 2 -6.19 31.91 17.47
N ARG A 3 -5.28 31.27 16.77
CA ARG A 3 -5.22 29.80 16.68
C ARG A 3 -4.51 29.31 17.96
N MET A 4 -5.28 28.79 18.91
CA MET A 4 -4.72 28.04 20.02
C MET A 4 -4.07 26.74 19.49
N SER A 5 -2.76 26.69 19.55
CA SER A 5 -1.99 25.48 19.26
C SER A 5 -2.03 24.56 20.49
N TYR A 6 -2.72 23.45 20.40
CA TYR A 6 -2.65 22.38 21.38
C TYR A 6 -1.34 21.62 21.23
N ARG A 7 -0.42 21.77 22.19
CA ARG A 7 0.79 20.96 22.30
C ARG A 7 0.66 20.00 23.48
N PRO A 8 0.51 18.69 23.28
CA PRO A 8 0.61 17.74 24.37
C PRO A 8 2.04 17.70 24.92
N SER A 9 2.20 17.68 26.23
CA SER A 9 3.51 17.71 26.87
C SER A 9 4.27 16.40 26.63
N ARG A 10 5.53 16.53 26.16
CA ARG A 10 6.45 15.42 25.80
C ARG A 10 6.69 14.37 26.90
N ARG A 11 6.37 14.66 28.16
CA ARG A 11 6.64 13.76 29.29
C ARG A 11 5.62 12.64 29.50
N ARG A 12 4.40 12.76 28.96
CA ARG A 12 3.37 11.70 29.13
C ARG A 12 3.45 10.60 28.08
N VAL A 13 4.03 10.87 26.93
CA VAL A 13 4.14 9.90 25.82
C VAL A 13 5.22 8.84 26.11
N LEU A 14 6.28 9.20 26.81
CA LEU A 14 7.40 8.26 27.10
C LEU A 14 7.10 7.23 28.21
N ALA A 15 6.17 7.51 29.12
CA ALA A 15 5.85 6.61 30.23
C ALA A 15 4.98 5.41 29.82
N ALA A 16 4.18 5.52 28.75
CA ALA A 16 3.33 4.42 28.27
C ALA A 16 4.11 3.33 27.51
N PHE A 17 5.29 3.65 26.99
CA PHE A 17 6.07 2.74 26.14
C PHE A 17 6.95 1.74 26.92
N ALA A 18 7.26 2.00 28.17
CA ALA A 18 8.14 1.13 28.94
C ALA A 18 7.45 -0.14 29.50
N ALA A 19 6.12 -0.19 29.51
CA ALA A 19 5.36 -1.29 30.10
C ALA A 19 5.08 -2.48 29.15
N LEU A 20 5.28 -2.31 27.83
CA LEU A 20 4.99 -3.37 26.84
C LEU A 20 6.19 -4.26 26.48
N ALA A 21 7.40 -3.98 26.94
CA ALA A 21 8.63 -4.59 26.42
C ALA A 21 9.09 -5.88 27.11
N CYS A 22 8.52 -6.31 28.22
CA CYS A 22 9.03 -7.43 29.00
C CYS A 22 7.95 -8.39 29.52
N ALA A 23 7.20 -9.06 28.64
CA ALA A 23 6.43 -10.24 29.04
C ALA A 23 6.67 -11.37 28.05
N GLY A 24 7.30 -12.43 28.50
CA GLY A 24 7.58 -13.64 27.75
C GLY A 24 6.31 -14.27 27.15
N LEU A 25 6.37 -14.62 25.88
CA LEU A 25 5.22 -14.84 25.01
C LEU A 25 5.00 -16.32 24.74
N ARG A 26 3.85 -16.84 25.10
CA ARG A 26 3.29 -18.09 24.57
C ARG A 26 2.12 -17.78 23.62
N PRO A 27 2.01 -18.47 22.46
CA PRO A 27 1.07 -18.11 21.40
C PRO A 27 -0.38 -18.45 21.70
N MET A 28 -1.31 -17.66 21.17
CA MET A 28 -2.76 -17.86 21.20
C MET A 28 -3.27 -19.02 20.30
N HIS A 29 -2.47 -20.02 20.05
CA HIS A 29 -2.88 -21.16 19.21
C HIS A 29 -4.22 -21.80 19.65
N ALA A 30 -4.61 -21.63 20.91
CA ALA A 30 -5.87 -22.16 21.42
C ALA A 30 -7.12 -21.37 20.98
N MET A 31 -7.01 -20.06 20.71
CA MET A 31 -8.16 -19.28 20.18
C MET A 31 -8.27 -19.42 18.65
N ALA A 32 -7.13 -19.52 17.96
CA ALA A 32 -7.09 -19.70 16.51
C ALA A 32 -7.50 -21.13 16.10
N ALA A 33 -7.16 -22.15 16.88
CA ALA A 33 -7.43 -23.55 16.55
C ALA A 33 -8.92 -23.93 16.58
N ALA A 34 -9.76 -23.20 17.31
CA ALA A 34 -11.21 -23.44 17.35
C ALA A 34 -11.95 -22.78 16.17
N ALA A 35 -11.32 -21.83 15.46
CA ALA A 35 -11.93 -21.05 14.41
C ALA A 35 -11.46 -21.44 13.00
N ALA A 36 -10.33 -22.10 12.86
CA ALA A 36 -9.75 -22.43 11.56
C ALA A 36 -9.83 -23.94 11.32
N GLY A 37 -10.74 -24.35 10.42
CA GLY A 37 -10.48 -25.55 9.64
C GLY A 37 -9.14 -25.40 8.92
N PRO A 38 -8.53 -26.49 8.40
CA PRO A 38 -7.23 -26.42 7.76
C PRO A 38 -7.29 -25.46 6.56
N VAL A 39 -6.92 -24.23 6.82
CA VAL A 39 -6.60 -23.26 5.78
C VAL A 39 -5.27 -23.76 5.24
N GLY A 40 -5.23 -24.21 3.97
CA GLY A 40 -4.06 -24.87 3.38
C GLY A 40 -2.73 -24.16 3.64
N ASN A 41 -1.64 -24.64 3.12
CA ASN A 41 -0.25 -24.15 3.32
C ASN A 41 -0.07 -22.67 2.97
N ARG A 42 -0.75 -21.77 3.70
CA ARG A 42 -0.63 -20.31 3.50
C ARG A 42 0.69 -19.82 4.05
N ALA A 43 1.49 -19.24 3.20
CA ALA A 43 2.66 -18.50 3.65
C ALA A 43 2.21 -17.39 4.61
N ALA A 44 2.77 -17.40 5.81
CA ALA A 44 2.42 -16.42 6.81
C ALA A 44 2.75 -14.99 6.36
N ARG A 45 1.80 -14.06 6.50
CA ARG A 45 1.95 -12.66 6.10
C ARG A 45 1.90 -11.75 7.31
N ARG A 46 2.78 -10.76 7.33
CA ARG A 46 2.81 -9.69 8.33
C ARG A 46 2.26 -8.42 7.72
N ILE A 47 1.73 -7.52 8.56
CA ILE A 47 1.27 -6.22 8.08
C ILE A 47 2.42 -5.46 7.36
N THR A 48 3.65 -5.60 7.84
CA THR A 48 4.83 -4.98 7.25
C THR A 48 5.16 -5.50 5.85
N ASP A 49 4.69 -6.68 5.45
CA ASP A 49 4.95 -7.22 4.11
C ASP A 49 4.26 -6.42 3.01
N MET A 50 3.21 -5.66 3.36
CA MET A 50 2.42 -4.89 2.40
C MET A 50 2.66 -3.38 2.47
N ILE A 51 3.33 -2.85 3.49
CA ILE A 51 3.54 -1.42 3.65
C ILE A 51 4.76 -0.97 2.85
N GLY A 52 4.54 -0.07 1.92
CA GLY A 52 5.59 0.57 1.13
C GLY A 52 5.39 2.08 1.04
N THR A 53 6.39 2.77 0.51
CA THR A 53 6.30 4.21 0.21
C THR A 53 7.06 4.57 -1.06
N ASN A 54 6.63 5.65 -1.72
CA ASN A 54 7.36 6.21 -2.84
C ASN A 54 8.67 6.85 -2.36
N GLY A 55 9.72 6.64 -3.14
CA GLY A 55 11.07 7.10 -2.85
C GLY A 55 11.95 6.05 -2.17
N TRP A 56 13.07 6.52 -1.69
CA TRP A 56 14.13 5.72 -1.08
C TRP A 56 14.57 6.32 0.25
N PRO A 57 14.92 5.51 1.25
CA PRO A 57 15.51 6.04 2.46
C PRO A 57 16.88 6.63 2.15
N GLY A 58 17.08 7.91 2.44
CA GLY A 58 18.31 8.63 2.11
C GLY A 58 19.48 8.36 3.05
N SER A 59 19.20 7.90 4.28
CA SER A 59 20.17 7.74 5.35
C SER A 59 19.86 6.54 6.24
N ALA A 60 20.80 6.17 7.12
CA ALA A 60 20.57 5.16 8.15
C ALA A 60 19.43 5.59 9.13
N ALA A 61 19.33 6.87 9.41
CA ALA A 61 18.23 7.40 10.23
C ALA A 61 16.86 7.22 9.55
N ASP A 62 16.77 7.42 8.24
CA ASP A 62 15.55 7.16 7.48
C ASP A 62 15.16 5.68 7.50
N ILE A 63 16.13 4.80 7.36
CA ILE A 63 15.92 3.34 7.44
C ILE A 63 15.34 2.97 8.81
N GLU A 64 15.87 3.53 9.88
CA GLU A 64 15.33 3.28 11.22
C GLU A 64 13.91 3.81 11.40
N MET A 65 13.60 4.98 10.83
CA MET A 65 12.23 5.49 10.80
C MET A 65 11.29 4.59 10.00
N TRP A 66 11.71 4.13 8.84
CA TRP A 66 10.94 3.17 8.01
C TRP A 66 10.67 1.87 8.77
N ARG A 67 11.69 1.33 9.44
CA ARG A 67 11.55 0.13 10.26
C ARG A 67 10.51 0.30 11.36
N LYS A 68 10.49 1.45 12.06
CA LYS A 68 9.48 1.76 13.08
C LYS A 68 8.07 1.81 12.51
N MET A 69 7.90 2.40 11.33
CA MET A 69 6.62 2.46 10.63
C MET A 69 6.21 1.14 9.96
N GLY A 70 7.09 0.12 9.93
CA GLY A 70 6.83 -1.15 9.29
C GLY A 70 6.96 -1.12 7.76
N ILE A 71 7.63 -0.12 7.19
CA ILE A 71 7.82 0.02 5.75
C ILE A 71 8.89 -0.96 5.27
N SER A 72 8.52 -1.85 4.36
CA SER A 72 9.41 -2.88 3.79
C SER A 72 9.60 -2.77 2.28
N TRP A 73 8.97 -1.80 1.64
CA TRP A 73 9.10 -1.56 0.21
C TRP A 73 9.37 -0.10 -0.10
N GLY A 74 10.27 0.15 -1.07
CA GLY A 74 10.44 1.45 -1.70
C GLY A 74 10.08 1.35 -3.19
N ARG A 75 9.43 2.38 -3.72
CA ARG A 75 9.16 2.55 -5.15
C ARG A 75 9.89 3.77 -5.66
N GLY A 76 10.65 3.62 -6.72
CA GLY A 76 11.35 4.77 -7.28
C GLY A 76 11.71 4.61 -8.75
N PRO A 77 11.93 5.75 -9.43
CA PRO A 77 12.25 5.77 -10.85
C PRO A 77 13.66 5.26 -11.12
N VAL A 78 13.82 4.65 -12.28
CA VAL A 78 15.10 4.20 -12.81
C VAL A 78 15.49 5.03 -14.05
N GLY A 79 14.91 6.16 -14.27
CA GLY A 79 15.16 7.06 -15.37
C GLY A 79 14.49 6.66 -16.69
N PRO A 80 14.50 7.52 -17.66
CA PRO A 80 15.12 8.84 -17.74
C PRO A 80 14.56 9.88 -16.77
N GLY A 81 13.76 9.42 -15.80
CA GLY A 81 13.29 10.22 -14.69
C GLY A 81 11.97 10.94 -14.93
N GLN A 82 11.42 11.47 -13.87
CA GLN A 82 10.25 12.34 -13.98
C GLN A 82 10.64 13.64 -14.70
N PRO A 83 9.80 14.13 -15.63
CA PRO A 83 10.11 15.29 -16.45
C PRO A 83 10.52 16.55 -15.67
N ASP A 84 9.96 16.68 -14.48
CA ASP A 84 10.11 17.89 -13.65
C ASP A 84 11.07 17.68 -12.46
N ALA A 85 11.70 16.52 -12.34
CA ALA A 85 12.65 16.26 -11.27
C ALA A 85 14.02 16.85 -11.61
N PRO A 86 14.56 17.75 -10.79
CA PRO A 86 15.86 18.37 -11.05
C PRO A 86 17.03 17.40 -10.91
N THR A 87 16.85 16.33 -10.18
CA THR A 87 17.84 15.28 -9.98
C THR A 87 17.26 13.95 -10.42
N GLN A 88 17.77 13.44 -11.51
CA GLN A 88 17.34 12.15 -12.02
C GLN A 88 18.41 11.11 -11.79
N PRO A 89 18.07 9.99 -11.16
CA PRO A 89 19.06 8.98 -10.82
C PRO A 89 19.55 8.17 -12.03
N MET A 90 18.93 8.28 -13.18
CA MET A 90 19.44 7.66 -14.41
C MET A 90 19.31 8.56 -15.62
N ARG A 91 20.39 8.67 -16.35
CA ARG A 91 20.42 9.29 -17.66
C ARG A 91 20.59 8.22 -18.71
N VAL A 92 19.88 8.31 -19.81
CA VAL A 92 19.98 7.43 -20.94
C VAL A 92 20.54 8.20 -22.12
N ASP A 93 21.69 7.78 -22.64
CA ASP A 93 22.21 8.33 -23.88
C ASP A 93 21.54 7.69 -25.09
N LYS A 94 21.87 8.17 -26.28
CA LYS A 94 21.31 7.68 -27.54
C LYS A 94 21.62 6.20 -27.82
N THR A 95 22.61 5.62 -27.15
CA THR A 95 22.95 4.22 -27.29
C THR A 95 22.17 3.30 -26.35
N GLY A 96 21.33 3.89 -25.47
CA GLY A 96 20.59 3.16 -24.46
C GLY A 96 21.41 2.83 -23.21
N ASN A 97 22.63 3.31 -23.10
CA ASN A 97 23.44 3.08 -21.95
C ASN A 97 23.15 4.10 -20.86
N ARG A 98 23.16 3.67 -19.68
CA ARG A 98 22.71 4.23 -18.61
C ARG A 98 23.38 5.03 -17.82
N TYR A 99 23.10 5.55 -16.84
CA TYR A 99 23.37 6.28 -16.11
C TYR A 99 23.08 6.66 -14.95
N ASP A 100 23.10 6.36 -13.96
CA ASP A 100 23.37 6.86 -12.89
C ASP A 100 23.62 6.15 -11.88
N SER A 101 23.97 6.53 -10.96
CA SER A 101 24.92 6.29 -10.22
C SER A 101 24.62 5.90 -8.82
N ASP A 102 23.73 6.41 -8.14
CA ASP A 102 23.46 6.11 -6.73
C ASP A 102 22.50 4.94 -6.54
N LEU A 103 21.65 4.65 -7.52
CA LEU A 103 20.66 3.59 -7.45
C LEU A 103 21.24 2.20 -7.08
N PRO A 104 22.41 1.76 -7.60
CA PRO A 104 23.05 0.53 -7.16
C PRO A 104 23.28 0.48 -5.66
N SER A 105 23.85 1.53 -5.09
CA SER A 105 24.12 1.62 -3.65
C SER A 105 22.84 1.71 -2.83
N VAL A 106 21.83 2.40 -3.34
CA VAL A 106 20.51 2.47 -2.69
C VAL A 106 19.85 1.09 -2.61
N ILE A 107 19.82 0.34 -3.72
CA ILE A 107 19.21 -1.00 -3.73
C ILE A 107 19.97 -1.95 -2.81
N LEU A 108 21.31 -1.94 -2.84
CA LEU A 108 22.10 -2.78 -1.95
C LEU A 108 21.85 -2.45 -0.47
N ARG A 109 21.84 -1.18 -0.12
CA ARG A 109 21.52 -0.73 1.23
C ARG A 109 20.11 -1.14 1.64
N ASN A 110 19.13 -1.01 0.74
CA ASN A 110 17.76 -1.44 0.99
C ASN A 110 17.72 -2.95 1.28
N ASN A 111 18.33 -3.77 0.43
CA ASN A 111 18.36 -5.22 0.60
C ASN A 111 19.00 -5.62 1.94
N GLN A 112 20.11 -4.98 2.34
CA GLN A 112 20.78 -5.21 3.63
C GLN A 112 19.89 -4.90 4.84
N ASN A 113 18.87 -4.06 4.65
CA ASN A 113 17.94 -3.66 5.68
C ASN A 113 16.54 -4.27 5.52
N GLY A 114 16.39 -5.28 4.67
CA GLY A 114 15.12 -5.98 4.44
C GLY A 114 14.07 -5.15 3.69
N ILE A 115 14.49 -4.06 3.03
CA ILE A 115 13.63 -3.21 2.21
C ILE A 115 13.73 -3.69 0.77
N ARG A 116 12.62 -4.10 0.18
CA ARG A 116 12.52 -4.52 -1.21
C ARG A 116 12.27 -3.31 -2.12
N SER A 117 12.64 -3.44 -3.39
CA SER A 117 12.54 -2.35 -4.35
C SER A 117 11.57 -2.69 -5.48
N LEU A 118 10.62 -1.78 -5.73
CA LEU A 118 9.86 -1.71 -6.96
C LEU A 118 10.49 -0.65 -7.86
N LEU A 119 11.05 -1.08 -8.99
CA LEU A 119 11.67 -0.17 -9.94
C LEU A 119 10.67 0.28 -10.99
N PHE A 120 10.51 1.58 -11.12
CA PHE A 120 9.63 2.20 -12.10
C PHE A 120 10.43 2.60 -13.35
N LEU A 121 10.05 2.06 -14.52
CA LEU A 121 10.65 2.29 -15.82
C LEU A 121 9.86 3.38 -16.55
N GLY A 122 10.47 4.49 -16.81
CA GLY A 122 9.89 5.65 -17.48
C GLY A 122 10.76 6.89 -17.25
N TYR A 123 10.65 7.89 -17.99
CA TYR A 123 9.82 8.14 -19.16
C TYR A 123 10.68 8.15 -20.41
N THR A 124 10.13 8.57 -21.57
CA THR A 124 10.90 8.70 -22.81
C THR A 124 11.94 9.83 -22.69
N PRO A 125 13.22 9.61 -23.01
CA PRO A 125 14.20 10.71 -23.03
C PRO A 125 13.87 11.72 -24.11
N LYS A 126 14.14 13.01 -23.87
CA LYS A 126 13.78 14.12 -24.77
C LYS A 126 14.24 13.91 -26.23
N TRP A 127 15.41 13.29 -26.42
CA TRP A 127 15.97 13.05 -27.73
C TRP A 127 15.26 11.91 -28.50
N ASN A 128 14.48 11.06 -27.79
CA ASN A 128 13.73 9.94 -28.39
C ASN A 128 12.21 10.16 -28.33
N ALA A 129 11.77 11.32 -27.93
CA ALA A 129 10.35 11.64 -27.77
C ALA A 129 9.68 11.85 -29.15
N SER A 130 8.62 11.11 -29.45
CA SER A 130 7.86 11.26 -30.70
C SER A 130 7.17 12.62 -30.81
N LEU A 131 6.89 13.27 -29.69
CA LEU A 131 6.55 14.69 -29.62
C LEU A 131 7.80 15.44 -29.15
N PRO A 132 8.37 16.34 -29.97
CA PRO A 132 9.69 16.92 -29.70
C PRO A 132 9.85 17.49 -28.27
N GLY A 133 10.79 16.92 -27.53
CA GLY A 133 11.11 17.33 -26.16
C GLY A 133 10.11 16.89 -25.10
N ASP A 134 9.04 16.19 -25.46
CA ASP A 134 8.01 15.73 -24.52
C ASP A 134 8.31 14.32 -24.00
N THR A 135 8.82 14.23 -22.80
CA THR A 135 9.19 12.97 -22.16
C THR A 135 8.00 12.06 -21.83
N LYS A 136 6.78 12.57 -21.90
CA LYS A 136 5.55 11.80 -21.68
C LYS A 136 4.99 11.17 -22.97
N SER A 137 5.61 11.45 -24.12
CA SER A 137 5.24 10.83 -25.39
C SER A 137 5.94 9.49 -25.61
N ALA A 138 5.44 8.70 -26.55
CA ALA A 138 6.09 7.46 -26.95
C ALA A 138 7.53 7.69 -27.44
N PRO A 139 8.40 6.69 -27.38
CA PRO A 139 9.69 6.75 -28.02
C PRO A 139 9.51 6.76 -29.56
N GLU A 140 10.26 7.56 -30.26
CA GLU A 140 10.35 7.49 -31.73
C GLU A 140 11.10 6.24 -32.15
N ASP A 141 12.26 5.99 -31.55
CA ASP A 141 13.03 4.75 -31.67
C ASP A 141 12.66 3.80 -30.53
N VAL A 142 11.82 2.79 -30.86
CA VAL A 142 11.39 1.76 -29.90
C VAL A 142 12.55 0.86 -29.50
N ASP A 143 13.51 0.61 -30.38
CA ASP A 143 14.68 -0.22 -30.08
C ASP A 143 15.55 0.45 -28.99
N ALA A 144 15.63 1.78 -28.97
CA ALA A 144 16.30 2.51 -27.91
C ALA A 144 15.58 2.36 -26.57
N TRP A 145 14.25 2.35 -26.56
CA TRP A 145 13.46 2.04 -25.36
C TRP A 145 13.72 0.62 -24.89
N GLU A 146 13.69 -0.35 -25.77
CA GLU A 146 13.96 -1.75 -25.44
C GLU A 146 15.37 -1.95 -24.90
N ARG A 147 16.39 -1.34 -25.52
CA ARG A 147 17.80 -1.39 -25.02
C ARG A 147 17.91 -0.82 -23.60
N TYR A 148 17.21 0.28 -23.32
CA TYR A 148 17.18 0.85 -21.98
C TYR A 148 16.53 -0.10 -20.96
N VAL A 149 15.33 -0.61 -21.28
CA VAL A 149 14.64 -1.56 -20.40
C VAL A 149 15.50 -2.79 -20.15
N GLU A 150 16.11 -3.34 -21.20
CA GLU A 150 17.00 -4.51 -21.08
C GLU A 150 18.21 -4.23 -20.20
N ALA A 151 18.86 -3.09 -20.37
CA ALA A 151 20.02 -2.72 -19.57
C ALA A 151 19.68 -2.62 -18.07
N VAL A 152 18.53 -2.03 -17.75
CA VAL A 152 18.03 -1.91 -16.39
C VAL A 152 17.64 -3.25 -15.79
N VAL A 153 16.77 -3.98 -16.49
CA VAL A 153 16.23 -5.25 -15.98
C VAL A 153 17.35 -6.27 -15.80
N ARG A 154 18.22 -6.43 -16.80
CA ARG A 154 19.38 -7.33 -16.72
C ARG A 154 20.28 -7.00 -15.53
N LYS A 155 20.58 -5.71 -15.30
CA LYS A 155 21.44 -5.27 -14.21
C LYS A 155 20.82 -5.57 -12.84
N TYR A 156 19.56 -5.20 -12.64
CA TYR A 156 18.97 -5.21 -11.31
C TYR A 156 18.24 -6.50 -10.96
N SER A 157 17.87 -7.35 -11.93
CA SER A 157 17.26 -8.66 -11.63
C SER A 157 18.27 -9.69 -11.11
N GLY A 158 19.54 -9.57 -11.52
CA GLY A 158 20.64 -10.47 -11.10
C GLY A 158 21.25 -10.08 -9.76
N PRO A 159 22.10 -10.99 -9.21
CA PRO A 159 22.90 -10.66 -8.05
C PRO A 159 23.83 -9.45 -8.30
N PRO A 160 24.11 -8.63 -7.29
CA PRO A 160 23.67 -8.72 -5.90
C PRO A 160 22.34 -8.01 -5.62
N TYR A 161 21.65 -7.50 -6.64
CA TYR A 161 20.46 -6.65 -6.46
C TYR A 161 19.17 -7.46 -6.28
N GLY A 162 18.93 -8.47 -7.10
CA GLY A 162 17.82 -9.40 -6.98
C GLY A 162 16.41 -8.78 -7.09
N VAL A 163 16.29 -7.66 -7.80
CA VAL A 163 14.98 -7.01 -8.00
C VAL A 163 14.13 -7.85 -8.93
N ARG A 164 12.90 -8.12 -8.52
CA ARG A 164 11.97 -8.96 -9.28
C ARG A 164 10.78 -8.18 -9.86
N HIS A 165 10.46 -7.02 -9.34
CA HIS A 165 9.28 -6.25 -9.70
C HIS A 165 9.67 -4.97 -10.43
N PHE A 166 9.16 -4.82 -11.66
CA PHE A 166 9.42 -3.69 -12.53
C PHE A 166 8.09 -3.10 -12.99
N GLN A 167 7.86 -1.85 -12.67
CA GLN A 167 6.67 -1.12 -13.07
C GLN A 167 6.94 -0.42 -14.40
N ILE A 168 6.05 -0.63 -15.36
CA ILE A 168 6.15 0.01 -16.68
C ILE A 168 5.32 1.28 -16.67
N TRP A 169 6.02 2.43 -16.79
CA TRP A 169 5.41 3.76 -16.81
C TRP A 169 4.74 4.16 -15.49
N ASN A 170 4.04 5.30 -15.50
CA ASN A 170 3.23 5.79 -14.39
C ASN A 170 2.01 6.53 -14.93
N GLU A 171 0.82 6.18 -14.47
CA GLU A 171 -0.45 6.82 -14.81
C GLU A 171 -0.56 7.15 -16.31
N ALA A 172 -0.31 6.14 -17.14
CA ALA A 172 -0.33 6.30 -18.58
C ALA A 172 -1.69 6.79 -19.09
N ALA A 173 -2.76 6.28 -18.52
CA ALA A 173 -4.09 6.77 -18.81
C ALA A 173 -4.56 7.65 -17.68
N GLY A 174 -4.90 8.84 -18.03
CA GLY A 174 -5.65 9.72 -17.20
C GLY A 174 -7.14 9.59 -17.42
N ARG A 175 -7.88 10.48 -16.80
CA ARG A 175 -9.33 10.54 -16.88
C ARG A 175 -9.82 10.67 -18.32
N LEU A 176 -10.67 9.74 -18.73
CA LEU A 176 -11.49 9.86 -19.91
C LEU A 176 -12.89 10.28 -19.46
N SER A 177 -13.20 11.56 -19.39
CA SER A 177 -14.54 12.03 -19.14
C SER A 177 -15.07 12.76 -20.37
N GLY A 178 -16.26 12.40 -20.80
CA GLY A 178 -16.91 13.06 -21.93
C GLY A 178 -16.16 12.95 -23.26
N GLY A 179 -15.34 11.91 -23.43
CA GLY A 179 -14.54 11.71 -24.63
C GLY A 179 -13.22 12.47 -24.65
N LEU A 180 -12.90 13.18 -23.57
CA LEU A 180 -11.63 13.89 -23.42
C LEU A 180 -10.66 13.07 -22.58
N PRO A 181 -9.61 12.47 -23.17
CA PRO A 181 -8.58 11.81 -22.41
C PRO A 181 -7.81 12.86 -21.63
N GLN A 182 -7.83 12.76 -20.33
CA GLN A 182 -6.89 13.47 -19.49
C GLN A 182 -5.71 12.56 -19.27
N ALA A 183 -4.71 12.61 -20.14
CA ALA A 183 -3.47 11.93 -19.87
C ALA A 183 -2.69 12.73 -18.84
N THR A 184 -2.46 12.14 -17.69
CA THR A 184 -1.57 12.71 -16.70
C THR A 184 -0.13 12.59 -17.15
N PHE A 185 0.29 11.39 -17.53
CA PHE A 185 1.69 11.10 -17.88
C PHE A 185 1.86 10.30 -19.17
N TRP A 186 0.85 10.30 -20.05
CA TRP A 186 0.94 9.76 -21.39
C TRP A 186 0.38 10.72 -22.42
N HIS A 187 1.22 11.08 -23.37
CA HIS A 187 0.87 11.97 -24.46
C HIS A 187 0.91 11.18 -25.77
N GLY A 188 -0.25 10.88 -26.29
CA GLY A 188 -0.40 10.19 -27.57
C GLY A 188 -0.03 11.07 -28.76
N PRO A 189 -0.08 10.52 -29.99
CA PRO A 189 0.47 11.14 -31.21
C PRO A 189 -0.04 12.55 -31.52
N ASN A 190 -1.24 12.88 -31.12
CA ASN A 190 -1.87 14.19 -31.38
C ASN A 190 -2.15 14.97 -30.08
N PHE A 191 -1.31 14.79 -29.07
CA PHE A 191 -1.49 15.47 -27.79
C PHE A 191 -1.47 16.98 -27.92
N SER A 192 -2.48 17.64 -27.36
CA SER A 192 -2.56 19.09 -27.24
C SER A 192 -2.30 19.51 -25.80
N LYS A 193 -1.26 20.31 -25.58
CA LYS A 193 -0.95 20.84 -24.24
C LYS A 193 -2.04 21.77 -23.70
N ASN A 194 -2.72 22.49 -24.57
CA ASN A 194 -3.78 23.42 -24.17
C ASN A 194 -5.05 22.70 -23.74
N GLU A 195 -5.31 21.55 -24.29
CA GLU A 195 -6.52 20.75 -24.03
C GLU A 195 -6.25 19.53 -23.18
N HIS A 196 -4.98 19.27 -22.83
CA HIS A 196 -4.56 18.09 -22.09
C HIS A 196 -5.09 16.77 -22.69
N GLN A 197 -5.06 16.67 -24.01
CA GLN A 197 -5.55 15.53 -24.76
C GLN A 197 -4.41 14.71 -25.35
N SER A 198 -4.55 13.40 -25.30
CA SER A 198 -3.58 12.44 -25.88
C SER A 198 -3.87 12.09 -27.34
N GLY A 199 -4.75 12.83 -28.00
CA GLY A 199 -5.24 12.52 -29.32
C GLY A 199 -6.40 11.51 -29.31
N PRO A 200 -6.78 10.94 -30.46
CA PRO A 200 -7.80 9.90 -30.53
C PRO A 200 -7.46 8.74 -29.60
N TYR A 201 -8.43 8.33 -28.79
CA TYR A 201 -8.23 7.36 -27.72
C TYR A 201 -7.60 6.05 -28.18
N ASP A 202 -8.14 5.46 -29.23
CA ASP A 202 -7.66 4.18 -29.74
C ASP A 202 -6.21 4.22 -30.24
N ARG A 203 -5.81 5.34 -30.85
CA ARG A 203 -4.43 5.52 -31.30
C ARG A 203 -3.46 5.75 -30.16
N ALA A 204 -3.89 6.50 -29.14
CA ALA A 204 -3.08 6.71 -27.93
C ALA A 204 -2.86 5.40 -27.16
N LEU A 205 -3.91 4.59 -27.06
CA LEU A 205 -3.87 3.27 -26.44
C LEU A 205 -3.00 2.30 -27.25
N GLN A 206 -3.19 2.24 -28.57
CA GLN A 206 -2.36 1.43 -29.45
C GLN A 206 -0.87 1.80 -29.34
N ASP A 207 -0.57 3.09 -29.36
CA ASP A 207 0.78 3.61 -29.26
C ASP A 207 1.45 3.21 -27.93
N TYR A 208 0.73 3.34 -26.82
CA TYR A 208 1.21 2.89 -25.52
C TYR A 208 1.47 1.39 -25.46
N VAL A 209 0.50 0.58 -25.89
CA VAL A 209 0.59 -0.88 -25.79
C VAL A 209 1.71 -1.41 -26.69
N GLU A 210 1.82 -0.93 -27.93
CA GLU A 210 2.74 -1.46 -28.91
C GLU A 210 4.17 -0.94 -28.80
N ARG A 211 4.36 0.26 -28.27
CA ARG A 211 5.68 0.91 -28.23
C ARG A 211 6.29 0.97 -26.82
N ILE A 212 5.47 0.87 -25.78
CA ILE A 212 5.94 0.94 -24.40
C ILE A 212 5.72 -0.38 -23.68
N HIS A 213 4.44 -0.77 -23.49
CA HIS A 213 4.10 -1.80 -22.52
C HIS A 213 4.56 -3.19 -22.92
N ILE A 214 4.11 -3.70 -24.08
CA ILE A 214 4.44 -5.07 -24.48
C ILE A 214 5.95 -5.27 -24.71
N PRO A 215 6.68 -4.37 -25.38
CA PRO A 215 8.13 -4.51 -25.53
C PRO A 215 8.85 -4.61 -24.18
N ALA A 216 8.54 -3.71 -23.25
CA ALA A 216 9.14 -3.74 -21.91
C ALA A 216 8.76 -5.01 -21.13
N ALA A 217 7.49 -5.42 -21.19
CA ALA A 217 7.01 -6.61 -20.49
C ALA A 217 7.69 -7.90 -20.96
N ARG A 218 7.92 -8.05 -22.27
CA ARG A 218 8.68 -9.17 -22.85
C ARG A 218 10.10 -9.26 -22.26
N ILE A 219 10.76 -8.12 -22.16
CA ILE A 219 12.11 -8.04 -21.61
C ILE A 219 12.09 -8.41 -20.13
N ILE A 220 11.20 -7.81 -19.33
CA ILE A 220 11.10 -8.09 -17.90
C ILE A 220 10.92 -9.60 -17.66
N ARG A 221 9.98 -10.24 -18.36
CA ARG A 221 9.72 -11.68 -18.20
C ARG A 221 10.90 -12.55 -18.68
N ARG A 222 11.62 -12.15 -19.73
CA ARG A 222 12.81 -12.85 -20.22
C ARG A 222 13.90 -12.96 -19.14
N TYR A 223 14.03 -11.95 -18.29
CA TYR A 223 14.95 -11.96 -17.16
C TYR A 223 14.31 -12.50 -15.86
N GLY A 224 13.14 -13.11 -15.93
CA GLY A 224 12.44 -13.70 -14.80
C GLY A 224 11.87 -12.67 -13.81
N GLY A 225 11.71 -11.43 -14.24
CA GLY A 225 11.01 -10.40 -13.47
C GLY A 225 9.50 -10.46 -13.62
N TYR A 226 8.81 -9.73 -12.77
CA TYR A 226 7.36 -9.53 -12.81
C TYR A 226 7.02 -8.14 -13.35
N VAL A 227 6.03 -8.11 -14.22
CA VAL A 227 5.50 -6.88 -14.81
C VAL A 227 4.44 -6.29 -13.91
N VAL A 228 4.73 -5.12 -13.35
CA VAL A 228 3.75 -4.31 -12.62
C VAL A 228 3.18 -3.27 -13.57
N TYR A 229 1.85 -3.19 -13.69
CA TYR A 229 1.18 -2.17 -14.49
C TYR A 229 1.48 -0.77 -13.96
N GLY A 230 1.51 0.24 -14.82
CA GLY A 230 1.99 1.58 -14.50
C GLY A 230 1.10 2.46 -13.62
N GLY A 231 0.22 1.87 -12.82
CA GLY A 231 -0.70 2.60 -11.96
C GLY A 231 -1.89 3.19 -12.72
N TRP A 232 -3.09 2.88 -12.28
CA TRP A 232 -4.31 3.45 -12.84
C TRP A 232 -4.95 4.40 -11.82
N PRO A 233 -5.04 5.71 -12.08
CA PRO A 233 -5.61 6.64 -11.13
C PRO A 233 -7.14 6.46 -11.00
N ASP A 234 -7.68 6.71 -9.81
CA ASP A 234 -9.12 6.64 -9.53
C ASP A 234 -9.96 7.47 -10.51
N GLN A 235 -9.42 8.60 -10.95
CA GLN A 235 -10.05 9.51 -11.89
C GLN A 235 -10.22 8.91 -13.29
N GLY A 236 -9.45 7.88 -13.63
CA GLY A 236 -9.54 7.19 -14.92
C GLY A 236 -10.81 6.37 -15.09
N GLY A 237 -11.41 5.93 -13.99
CA GLY A 237 -12.58 5.06 -13.96
C GLY A 237 -12.29 3.61 -14.36
N LEU A 238 -12.99 2.67 -13.74
CA LEU A 238 -12.73 1.24 -13.93
C LEU A 238 -13.11 0.73 -15.33
N ASP A 239 -14.15 1.31 -15.94
CA ASP A 239 -14.57 0.91 -17.30
C ASP A 239 -13.53 1.29 -18.37
N ASN A 240 -12.81 2.36 -18.15
CA ASN A 240 -11.70 2.73 -19.01
C ASN A 240 -10.46 1.86 -18.77
N LEU A 241 -10.21 1.50 -17.51
CA LEU A 241 -9.17 0.51 -17.19
C LEU A 241 -9.43 -0.81 -17.89
N ASP A 242 -10.68 -1.28 -17.89
CA ASP A 242 -11.09 -2.47 -18.61
C ASP A 242 -10.78 -2.36 -20.12
N LYS A 243 -11.09 -1.22 -20.75
CA LYS A 243 -10.76 -0.99 -22.17
C LYS A 243 -9.26 -1.07 -22.44
N TRP A 244 -8.43 -0.56 -21.53
CA TRP A 244 -6.97 -0.63 -21.67
C TRP A 244 -6.46 -2.04 -21.50
N LEU A 245 -6.88 -2.74 -20.46
CA LEU A 245 -6.41 -4.10 -20.17
C LEU A 245 -6.88 -5.12 -21.20
N ASP A 246 -8.10 -4.97 -21.72
CA ASP A 246 -8.66 -5.87 -22.73
C ASP A 246 -8.27 -5.49 -24.15
N TYR A 247 -7.56 -4.37 -24.34
CA TYR A 247 -7.10 -3.97 -25.65
C TYR A 247 -6.19 -5.02 -26.28
N ARG A 248 -6.56 -5.46 -27.47
CA ARG A 248 -5.76 -6.35 -28.32
C ARG A 248 -5.13 -5.56 -29.45
N SER A 249 -3.82 -5.52 -29.46
CA SER A 249 -3.07 -4.85 -30.53
C SER A 249 -3.36 -5.51 -31.88
N PRO A 250 -3.82 -4.76 -32.89
CA PRO A 250 -3.98 -5.31 -34.24
C PRO A 250 -2.65 -5.74 -34.86
N ARG A 251 -1.56 -5.04 -34.56
CA ARG A 251 -0.22 -5.31 -35.07
C ARG A 251 0.44 -6.53 -34.44
N LEU A 252 0.33 -6.64 -33.11
CA LEU A 252 1.01 -7.70 -32.35
C LEU A 252 0.12 -8.94 -32.16
N ASN A 253 -1.20 -8.79 -32.34
CA ASN A 253 -2.21 -9.80 -32.01
C ASN A 253 -2.15 -10.26 -30.55
N GLU A 254 -1.76 -9.40 -29.63
CA GLU A 254 -1.60 -9.67 -28.22
C GLU A 254 -2.49 -8.73 -27.38
N ARG A 255 -3.05 -9.25 -26.29
CA ARG A 255 -3.86 -8.47 -25.37
C ARG A 255 -2.96 -7.89 -24.28
N MET A 256 -3.20 -6.63 -23.89
CA MET A 256 -2.39 -5.96 -22.89
C MET A 256 -2.40 -6.68 -21.53
N ALA A 257 -3.58 -7.13 -21.05
CA ALA A 257 -3.68 -7.83 -19.77
C ALA A 257 -2.83 -9.10 -19.69
N ASP A 258 -2.56 -9.77 -20.81
CA ASP A 258 -1.72 -10.98 -20.84
C ASP A 258 -0.24 -10.67 -20.52
N TRP A 259 0.11 -9.39 -20.55
CA TRP A 259 1.44 -8.87 -20.24
C TRP A 259 1.51 -8.09 -18.90
N VAL A 260 0.55 -8.30 -18.02
CA VAL A 260 0.49 -7.73 -16.68
C VAL A 260 0.55 -8.88 -15.66
N ASP A 261 1.58 -8.89 -14.81
CA ASP A 261 1.66 -9.85 -13.70
C ASP A 261 0.99 -9.31 -12.45
N TYR A 262 1.14 -8.03 -12.16
CA TYR A 262 0.47 -7.34 -11.06
C TYR A 262 -0.23 -6.10 -11.60
N LEU A 263 -1.54 -6.04 -11.38
CA LEU A 263 -2.33 -4.88 -11.74
C LEU A 263 -2.19 -3.81 -10.66
N ASP A 264 -1.65 -2.67 -11.05
CA ASP A 264 -1.44 -1.55 -10.15
C ASP A 264 -2.47 -0.45 -10.39
N THR A 265 -2.97 0.09 -9.30
CA THR A 265 -3.93 1.19 -9.28
C THR A 265 -3.50 2.27 -8.31
N HIS A 266 -4.05 3.48 -8.46
CA HIS A 266 -3.77 4.61 -7.58
C HIS A 266 -5.08 5.16 -7.01
N TYR A 267 -5.11 5.41 -5.70
CA TYR A 267 -6.19 6.07 -4.96
C TYR A 267 -7.57 5.37 -4.99
N LEU A 268 -7.64 4.10 -5.41
CA LEU A 268 -8.88 3.34 -5.37
C LEU A 268 -9.25 2.96 -3.92
N THR A 269 -10.53 2.89 -3.65
CA THR A 269 -11.03 2.32 -2.39
C THR A 269 -10.85 0.81 -2.37
N VAL A 270 -10.82 0.22 -1.18
CA VAL A 270 -10.72 -1.25 -1.06
C VAL A 270 -11.91 -1.95 -1.73
N ALA A 271 -13.10 -1.34 -1.70
CA ALA A 271 -14.29 -1.88 -2.38
C ALA A 271 -14.14 -1.92 -3.91
N ASP A 272 -13.48 -0.92 -4.50
CA ASP A 272 -13.25 -0.87 -5.96
C ASP A 272 -12.29 -1.98 -6.42
N LEU A 273 -11.41 -2.45 -5.54
CA LEU A 273 -10.45 -3.51 -5.85
C LEU A 273 -11.13 -4.87 -6.05
N ASP A 274 -12.33 -5.10 -5.51
CA ASP A 274 -13.04 -6.38 -5.67
C ASP A 274 -13.33 -6.71 -7.13
N ARG A 275 -13.82 -5.73 -7.90
CA ARG A 275 -14.10 -5.90 -9.33
C ARG A 275 -12.84 -6.31 -10.09
N LEU A 276 -11.73 -5.65 -9.80
CA LEU A 276 -10.45 -5.91 -10.47
C LEU A 276 -9.90 -7.27 -10.09
N TYR A 277 -10.01 -7.64 -8.82
CA TYR A 277 -9.58 -8.95 -8.34
C TYR A 277 -10.36 -10.08 -9.02
N GLU A 278 -11.69 -10.03 -9.03
CA GLU A 278 -12.53 -11.06 -9.63
C GLU A 278 -12.21 -11.23 -11.13
N ARG A 279 -12.07 -10.12 -11.87
CA ARG A 279 -11.90 -10.16 -13.33
C ARG A 279 -10.47 -10.47 -13.76
N TYR A 280 -9.48 -9.84 -13.19
CA TYR A 280 -8.10 -9.88 -13.69
C TYR A 280 -7.16 -10.79 -12.90
N VAL A 281 -7.46 -11.10 -11.65
CA VAL A 281 -6.63 -11.99 -10.83
C VAL A 281 -7.25 -13.37 -10.74
N LYS A 282 -8.48 -13.46 -10.26
CA LYS A 282 -9.15 -14.75 -10.04
C LYS A 282 -9.54 -15.45 -11.34
N GLN A 283 -10.08 -14.72 -12.31
CA GLN A 283 -10.50 -15.20 -13.61
C GLN A 283 -9.54 -14.80 -14.76
N GLY A 284 -8.56 -13.97 -14.49
CA GLY A 284 -7.67 -13.38 -15.46
C GLY A 284 -6.21 -13.82 -15.32
N PRO A 285 -5.32 -13.20 -16.10
CA PRO A 285 -3.90 -13.57 -16.16
C PRO A 285 -3.06 -12.97 -15.04
N ALA A 286 -3.53 -11.93 -14.34
CA ALA A 286 -2.75 -11.24 -13.33
C ALA A 286 -2.57 -12.12 -12.07
N ARG A 287 -1.45 -11.94 -11.40
CA ARG A 287 -1.08 -12.66 -10.18
C ARG A 287 -1.62 -12.00 -8.93
N GLY A 288 -1.84 -10.69 -8.97
CA GLY A 288 -2.34 -9.94 -7.83
C GLY A 288 -2.55 -8.46 -8.14
N LEU A 289 -2.94 -7.73 -7.12
CA LEU A 289 -3.20 -6.30 -7.17
C LEU A 289 -2.18 -5.54 -6.34
N TRP A 290 -1.75 -4.41 -6.86
CA TRP A 290 -0.95 -3.43 -6.16
C TRP A 290 -1.69 -2.10 -6.11
N GLN A 291 -1.39 -1.29 -5.12
CA GLN A 291 -1.80 0.09 -5.06
C GLN A 291 -0.58 0.92 -4.66
N THR A 292 0.14 1.42 -5.65
CA THR A 292 1.44 2.04 -5.42
C THR A 292 1.38 3.53 -5.11
N GLU A 293 0.19 4.12 -5.17
CA GLU A 293 -0.07 5.47 -4.66
C GLU A 293 -1.43 5.53 -3.99
N ILE A 294 -1.43 5.91 -2.71
CA ILE A 294 -2.60 6.23 -1.91
C ILE A 294 -2.33 7.50 -1.12
N GLY A 295 -3.38 8.17 -0.70
CA GLY A 295 -3.26 9.33 0.17
C GLY A 295 -3.88 10.58 -0.44
N ASP A 296 -3.22 11.25 -1.35
CA ASP A 296 -3.67 12.47 -2.01
C ASP A 296 -4.66 13.30 -1.17
N ARG A 297 -5.80 13.71 -1.72
CA ARG A 297 -6.83 14.49 -1.03
C ARG A 297 -7.38 13.85 0.26
N TYR A 298 -7.29 12.54 0.39
CA TYR A 298 -7.77 11.83 1.58
C TYR A 298 -6.83 11.94 2.78
N MET A 299 -5.61 12.37 2.60
CA MET A 299 -4.64 12.54 3.69
C MET A 299 -4.94 13.72 4.61
N LEU A 300 -5.89 14.57 4.23
CA LEU A 300 -6.47 15.55 5.15
C LEU A 300 -7.30 14.90 6.27
N ASP A 301 -7.68 13.62 6.10
CA ASP A 301 -8.30 12.79 7.12
C ASP A 301 -7.24 11.94 7.81
N GLU A 302 -6.86 12.28 9.03
CA GLU A 302 -5.83 11.57 9.82
C GLU A 302 -6.16 10.09 10.06
N HIS A 303 -7.45 9.70 9.97
CA HIS A 303 -7.87 8.30 10.04
C HIS A 303 -7.61 7.52 8.75
N TYR A 304 -7.38 8.21 7.62
CA TYR A 304 -7.37 7.55 6.32
C TYR A 304 -6.30 6.46 6.24
N LEU A 305 -5.05 6.79 6.55
CA LEU A 305 -3.94 5.87 6.33
C LEU A 305 -4.01 4.61 7.22
N PRO A 306 -4.15 4.71 8.57
CA PRO A 306 -4.23 3.52 9.42
C PRO A 306 -5.49 2.69 9.12
N ARG A 307 -6.61 3.33 8.75
CA ARG A 307 -7.82 2.63 8.33
C ARG A 307 -7.60 1.88 7.02
N TYR A 308 -7.07 2.55 6.03
CA TYR A 308 -6.86 1.97 4.71
C TYR A 308 -5.95 0.75 4.75
N PHE A 309 -4.79 0.83 5.41
CA PHE A 309 -3.88 -0.31 5.52
C PHE A 309 -4.51 -1.49 6.27
N PHE A 310 -5.29 -1.23 7.30
CA PHE A 310 -5.98 -2.29 8.04
C PHE A 310 -7.06 -2.95 7.18
N GLU A 311 -7.94 -2.17 6.56
CA GLU A 311 -9.01 -2.66 5.67
C GLU A 311 -8.42 -3.45 4.49
N PHE A 312 -7.33 -2.95 3.91
CA PHE A 312 -6.64 -3.63 2.81
C PHE A 312 -6.04 -4.98 3.28
N ALA A 313 -5.46 -5.04 4.47
CA ALA A 313 -4.95 -6.30 5.02
C ALA A 313 -6.08 -7.31 5.22
N VAL A 314 -7.19 -6.91 5.81
CA VAL A 314 -8.38 -7.77 5.99
C VAL A 314 -8.91 -8.24 4.64
N TRP A 315 -9.02 -7.34 3.67
CA TRP A 315 -9.44 -7.64 2.31
C TRP A 315 -8.51 -8.65 1.62
N ALA A 316 -7.21 -8.45 1.71
CA ALA A 316 -6.21 -9.32 1.10
C ALA A 316 -6.20 -10.73 1.71
N LEU A 317 -6.30 -10.83 3.04
CA LEU A 317 -6.37 -12.10 3.76
C LEU A 317 -7.56 -12.96 3.32
N ALA A 318 -8.69 -12.35 3.02
CA ALA A 318 -9.88 -13.04 2.53
C ALA A 318 -9.74 -13.54 1.07
N ARG A 319 -8.68 -13.17 0.36
CA ARG A 319 -8.47 -13.44 -1.08
C ARG A 319 -7.18 -14.20 -1.38
N ASN A 320 -6.83 -15.15 -0.53
CA ASN A 320 -5.64 -15.98 -0.70
C ASN A 320 -4.34 -15.20 -0.78
N TRP A 321 -4.16 -14.23 0.10
CA TRP A 321 -2.89 -13.52 0.27
C TRP A 321 -1.79 -14.42 0.86
N ASP A 322 -1.74 -15.64 0.43
CA ASP A 322 -0.85 -16.69 0.91
C ASP A 322 0.11 -17.22 -0.14
N ASP A 323 -0.16 -16.95 -1.41
CA ASP A 323 0.79 -17.22 -2.49
C ASP A 323 1.62 -15.96 -2.75
N PRO A 324 2.87 -15.90 -2.27
CA PRO A 324 3.68 -14.69 -2.37
C PRO A 324 3.97 -14.27 -3.81
N ASP A 325 3.94 -15.23 -4.74
CA ASP A 325 4.24 -14.95 -6.13
C ASP A 325 2.98 -14.68 -6.96
N LYS A 326 1.82 -15.19 -6.53
CA LYS A 326 0.58 -15.10 -7.29
C LYS A 326 -0.38 -14.03 -6.77
N TYR A 327 -0.51 -13.89 -5.46
CA TYR A 327 -1.52 -13.01 -4.86
C TYR A 327 -0.92 -11.90 -4.00
N LEU A 328 0.37 -11.58 -4.21
CA LEU A 328 1.00 -10.48 -3.50
C LEU A 328 0.27 -9.18 -3.81
N SER A 329 -0.34 -8.63 -2.79
CA SER A 329 -0.99 -7.31 -2.84
C SER A 329 -0.18 -6.33 -2.02
N MET A 330 0.25 -5.25 -2.64
CA MET A 330 1.10 -4.22 -2.02
C MET A 330 0.38 -2.89 -2.05
N VAL A 331 0.56 -2.16 -0.99
CA VAL A 331 0.02 -0.81 -0.85
C VAL A 331 1.15 0.14 -0.49
N TYR A 332 1.25 1.22 -1.23
CA TYR A 332 2.23 2.26 -1.01
C TYR A 332 1.55 3.55 -0.59
N HIS A 333 2.09 4.18 0.44
CA HIS A 333 1.75 5.56 0.75
C HIS A 333 2.60 6.49 -0.13
N TRP A 334 1.96 7.50 -0.70
CA TRP A 334 2.67 8.55 -1.40
C TRP A 334 3.21 9.59 -0.43
N ASP A 335 4.51 9.56 -0.18
CA ASP A 335 5.21 10.50 0.72
C ASP A 335 5.80 11.70 -0.05
N GLY A 336 4.98 12.34 -0.89
CA GLY A 336 5.41 13.40 -1.79
C GLY A 336 5.72 14.73 -1.11
N TYR A 337 4.74 15.37 -0.50
CA TYR A 337 4.85 16.69 0.13
C TYR A 337 3.89 16.83 1.33
N GLU A 338 4.09 17.86 2.14
CA GLU A 338 3.16 18.18 3.22
C GLU A 338 1.75 18.51 2.65
N PRO A 339 0.65 18.07 3.29
CA PRO A 339 0.59 17.34 4.56
C PRO A 339 0.74 15.81 4.43
N PHE A 340 1.03 15.26 3.25
CA PHE A 340 1.02 13.83 2.97
C PHE A 340 2.23 13.06 3.49
N ARG A 341 3.25 13.76 3.97
CA ARG A 341 4.48 13.13 4.46
C ARG A 341 4.25 12.34 5.75
N LEU A 342 4.94 11.22 5.83
CA LEU A 342 5.01 10.41 7.04
C LEU A 342 5.89 11.06 8.11
N THR A 343 6.85 11.92 7.67
CA THR A 343 7.82 12.56 8.55
C THR A 343 8.00 14.03 8.23
N HIS A 344 8.23 14.85 9.26
CA HIS A 344 8.66 16.23 9.05
C HIS A 344 10.13 16.28 8.65
N ARG A 345 10.46 17.05 7.64
CA ARG A 345 11.82 17.24 7.13
C ARG A 345 12.45 18.53 7.63
N GLY A 346 12.28 18.87 8.90
CA GLY A 346 12.90 20.04 9.49
C GLY A 346 14.24 19.74 10.17
N PRO A 347 15.27 20.64 10.07
CA PRO A 347 16.45 20.52 10.91
C PRO A 347 16.09 20.80 12.40
N PRO A 348 16.82 20.22 13.39
CA PRO A 348 17.91 19.27 13.23
C PRO A 348 17.49 17.82 13.24
N VAL A 349 16.25 17.50 13.58
CA VAL A 349 15.79 16.11 13.75
C VAL A 349 14.48 15.89 13.02
N ARG A 350 14.43 14.85 12.19
CA ARG A 350 13.18 14.37 11.62
C ARG A 350 12.26 13.82 12.71
N THR A 351 11.00 14.17 12.65
CA THR A 351 9.95 13.67 13.55
C THR A 351 8.84 13.03 12.74
N PHE A 352 8.06 12.15 13.36
CA PHE A 352 6.91 11.57 12.69
C PHE A 352 5.74 12.56 12.66
N ASN A 353 5.07 12.63 11.52
CA ASN A 353 3.74 13.22 11.42
C ASN A 353 2.70 12.27 12.01
N VAL A 354 1.46 12.71 12.14
CA VAL A 354 0.35 11.86 12.59
C VAL A 354 0.24 10.58 11.75
N SER A 355 0.36 10.69 10.43
CA SER A 355 0.36 9.54 9.52
C SER A 355 1.48 8.55 9.82
N GLY A 356 2.72 9.02 10.02
CA GLY A 356 3.84 8.16 10.39
C GLY A 356 3.68 7.55 11.78
N GLN A 357 3.18 8.32 12.74
CA GLN A 357 2.88 7.82 14.08
C GLN A 357 1.80 6.73 14.04
N SER A 358 0.74 6.91 13.27
CA SER A 358 -0.33 5.92 13.13
C SER A 358 0.14 4.60 12.50
N LEU A 359 1.13 4.64 11.59
CA LEU A 359 1.76 3.42 11.08
C LEU A 359 2.62 2.70 12.13
N ILE A 360 3.29 3.45 13.01
CA ILE A 360 3.99 2.85 14.15
C ILE A 360 3.00 2.14 15.07
N VAL A 361 1.88 2.78 15.39
CA VAL A 361 0.80 2.19 16.19
C VAL A 361 0.24 0.94 15.53
N LEU A 362 -0.07 1.00 14.24
CA LEU A 362 -0.55 -0.14 13.46
C LEU A 362 0.42 -1.33 13.54
N ASN A 363 1.70 -1.08 13.26
CA ASN A 363 2.75 -2.10 13.27
C ASN A 363 2.95 -2.73 14.67
N GLN A 364 2.86 -1.94 15.73
CA GLN A 364 2.97 -2.41 17.11
C GLN A 364 1.73 -3.17 17.60
N THR A 365 0.55 -2.77 17.11
CA THR A 365 -0.72 -3.37 17.52
C THR A 365 -0.97 -4.72 16.84
N ILE A 366 -0.40 -4.93 15.66
CA ILE A 366 -0.59 -6.15 14.85
C ILE A 366 0.76 -6.85 14.62
N PRO A 367 1.39 -7.37 15.64
CA PRO A 367 2.66 -8.07 15.49
C PRO A 367 2.44 -9.49 14.95
N GLY A 368 3.40 -9.98 14.18
CA GLY A 368 3.44 -11.37 13.76
C GLY A 368 2.61 -11.66 12.51
N THR A 369 2.21 -12.91 12.40
CA THR A 369 1.52 -13.49 11.25
C THR A 369 0.03 -13.21 11.28
N LEU A 370 -0.52 -12.82 10.16
CA LEU A 370 -1.93 -12.49 10.03
C LEU A 370 -2.76 -13.66 9.50
N ALA A 371 -3.99 -13.77 10.00
CA ALA A 371 -5.00 -14.69 9.49
C ALA A 371 -6.38 -14.01 9.45
N PRO A 372 -7.27 -14.45 8.52
CA PRO A 372 -8.62 -13.91 8.48
C PRO A 372 -9.45 -14.43 9.66
N LEU A 373 -10.46 -13.66 10.06
CA LEU A 373 -11.51 -14.17 10.95
C LEU A 373 -12.33 -15.25 10.23
N SER A 374 -12.76 -16.27 10.94
CA SER A 374 -13.59 -17.36 10.41
C SER A 374 -15.03 -16.91 10.11
N LYS A 375 -15.52 -15.92 10.83
CA LYS A 375 -16.87 -15.36 10.69
C LYS A 375 -16.80 -13.86 10.73
N PRO A 376 -17.73 -13.17 10.04
CA PRO A 376 -17.81 -11.70 10.07
C PRO A 376 -18.19 -11.20 11.47
N LEU A 377 -17.66 -10.02 11.79
CA LEU A 377 -18.03 -9.29 13.00
C LEU A 377 -19.42 -8.66 12.86
N ARG A 378 -20.13 -8.51 13.99
CA ARG A 378 -21.33 -7.71 14.09
C ARG A 378 -21.02 -6.47 14.91
N PHE A 379 -21.29 -5.33 14.32
CA PHE A 379 -21.07 -4.04 14.94
C PHE A 379 -22.39 -3.48 15.47
N GLY A 380 -22.35 -2.93 16.69
CA GLY A 380 -23.47 -2.19 17.24
C GLY A 380 -23.77 -0.89 16.46
N PRO A 381 -24.84 -0.18 16.83
CA PRO A 381 -25.23 1.03 16.13
C PRO A 381 -24.09 2.04 16.00
N GLU A 382 -23.95 2.67 14.82
CA GLU A 382 -22.95 3.69 14.52
C GLU A 382 -21.49 3.24 14.61
N VAL A 383 -21.22 1.96 14.84
CA VAL A 383 -19.87 1.40 14.79
C VAL A 383 -19.62 0.82 13.42
N THR A 384 -18.47 1.17 12.83
CA THR A 384 -17.95 0.53 11.62
C THR A 384 -16.56 -0.02 11.90
N GLY A 385 -16.16 -1.07 11.19
CA GLY A 385 -14.84 -1.63 11.39
C GLY A 385 -14.64 -2.95 10.67
N SER A 386 -13.50 -3.55 10.93
CA SER A 386 -13.12 -4.88 10.44
C SER A 386 -12.16 -5.53 11.43
N GLY A 387 -11.84 -6.82 11.23
CA GLY A 387 -10.97 -7.52 12.17
C GLY A 387 -10.17 -8.63 11.51
N LEU A 388 -9.07 -8.99 12.16
CA LEU A 388 -8.17 -10.07 11.77
C LEU A 388 -7.57 -10.76 13.01
N LEU A 389 -6.93 -11.88 12.78
CA LEU A 389 -6.11 -12.55 13.78
C LEU A 389 -4.63 -12.26 13.53
N SER A 390 -3.86 -12.10 14.58
CA SER A 390 -2.41 -12.16 14.57
C SER A 390 -1.94 -13.39 15.37
N ASP A 391 -0.64 -13.68 15.35
CA ASP A 391 -0.09 -14.81 16.14
C ASP A 391 -0.53 -14.80 17.62
N ARG A 392 -0.87 -13.66 18.14
CA ARG A 392 -1.06 -13.44 19.58
C ARG A 392 -2.45 -12.95 19.94
N ASP A 393 -3.10 -12.24 19.06
CA ASP A 393 -4.26 -11.43 19.40
C ASP A 393 -5.31 -11.48 18.28
N MET A 394 -6.57 -11.29 18.65
CA MET A 394 -7.56 -10.81 17.72
C MET A 394 -7.53 -9.29 17.75
N VAL A 395 -7.39 -8.67 16.58
CA VAL A 395 -7.38 -7.21 16.47
C VAL A 395 -8.57 -6.77 15.63
N ILE A 396 -9.36 -5.86 16.19
CA ILE A 396 -10.52 -5.27 15.53
C ILE A 396 -10.31 -3.77 15.45
N GLN A 397 -10.23 -3.22 14.26
CA GLN A 397 -10.26 -1.77 14.08
C GLN A 397 -11.71 -1.31 14.08
N VAL A 398 -11.99 -0.27 14.86
CA VAL A 398 -13.32 0.32 15.00
C VAL A 398 -13.29 1.82 14.76
N SER A 399 -14.32 2.33 14.11
CA SER A 399 -14.60 3.77 14.02
C SER A 399 -16.00 4.04 14.57
N ALA A 400 -16.09 4.86 15.59
CA ALA A 400 -17.36 5.11 16.28
C ALA A 400 -17.43 6.53 16.90
N PRO A 401 -18.64 7.11 17.08
CA PRO A 401 -18.80 8.33 17.88
C PRO A 401 -18.61 8.04 19.36
N SER A 402 -18.48 9.08 20.19
CA SER A 402 -18.30 8.97 21.64
C SER A 402 -19.39 8.15 22.33
N GLY A 403 -19.08 7.64 23.54
CA GLY A 403 -19.98 6.85 24.36
C GLY A 403 -19.76 5.34 24.29
N TRP A 404 -20.64 4.59 24.96
CA TRP A 404 -20.57 3.12 24.99
C TRP A 404 -20.99 2.49 23.66
N ARG A 405 -20.20 1.53 23.20
CA ARG A 405 -20.38 0.81 21.93
C ARG A 405 -20.16 -0.69 22.10
N THR A 406 -20.59 -1.48 21.12
CA THR A 406 -20.46 -2.94 21.16
C THR A 406 -19.95 -3.52 19.84
N VAL A 407 -19.22 -4.62 19.94
CA VAL A 407 -18.86 -5.50 18.82
C VAL A 407 -19.05 -6.94 19.25
N GLU A 408 -19.58 -7.76 18.37
CA GLU A 408 -19.75 -9.20 18.57
C GLU A 408 -18.92 -10.00 17.55
N ALA A 409 -18.29 -11.07 18.00
CA ALA A 409 -17.62 -12.05 17.16
C ALA A 409 -18.15 -13.45 17.45
N ALA A 410 -18.81 -14.03 16.46
CA ALA A 410 -19.37 -15.39 16.58
C ALA A 410 -18.30 -16.45 16.26
N GLY A 411 -18.41 -17.63 16.89
CA GLY A 411 -17.49 -18.75 16.68
C GLY A 411 -16.14 -18.55 17.36
N VAL A 412 -16.08 -17.73 18.41
CA VAL A 412 -14.90 -17.46 19.21
C VAL A 412 -15.12 -18.02 20.60
N ALA A 413 -14.55 -19.21 20.88
CA ALA A 413 -14.65 -19.79 22.19
C ALA A 413 -13.80 -19.05 23.23
N PRO A 414 -14.27 -18.94 24.49
CA PRO A 414 -13.46 -18.35 25.55
C PRO A 414 -12.20 -19.21 25.78
N PRO A 415 -11.02 -18.59 25.87
CA PRO A 415 -9.81 -19.34 26.22
C PRO A 415 -9.86 -19.79 27.69
N SER A 416 -9.26 -20.96 27.99
CA SER A 416 -9.31 -21.58 29.34
C SER A 416 -8.81 -20.69 30.47
N GLY A 417 -7.89 -19.77 30.17
CA GLY A 417 -7.36 -18.76 31.12
C GLY A 417 -8.12 -17.44 31.14
N GLY A 418 -9.22 -17.33 30.37
CA GLY A 418 -9.88 -16.05 30.12
C GLY A 418 -9.11 -15.17 29.15
N ALA A 419 -9.68 -14.02 28.83
CA ALA A 419 -9.04 -13.04 27.98
C ALA A 419 -9.30 -11.61 28.48
N GLN A 420 -8.51 -10.68 28.02
CA GLN A 420 -8.70 -9.26 28.24
C GLN A 420 -8.84 -8.53 26.90
N VAL A 421 -9.51 -7.40 26.92
CA VAL A 421 -9.57 -6.48 25.78
C VAL A 421 -8.87 -5.18 26.14
N LEU A 422 -8.08 -4.67 25.20
CA LEU A 422 -7.45 -3.35 25.29
C LEU A 422 -8.05 -2.48 24.19
N LEU A 423 -8.44 -1.26 24.57
CA LEU A 423 -8.83 -0.22 23.60
C LEU A 423 -7.63 0.70 23.40
N ILE A 424 -7.13 0.78 22.18
CA ILE A 424 -5.92 1.53 21.80
C ILE A 424 -6.30 2.59 20.76
N ASP A 425 -5.99 3.85 21.03
CA ASP A 425 -6.14 4.94 20.07
C ASP A 425 -5.26 4.69 18.82
N ALA A 426 -5.86 4.70 17.64
CA ALA A 426 -5.17 4.31 16.41
C ALA A 426 -4.14 5.34 15.92
N LEU A 427 -4.22 6.60 16.36
CA LEU A 427 -3.28 7.65 15.95
C LEU A 427 -2.12 7.79 16.93
N THR A 428 -2.37 7.66 18.22
CA THR A 428 -1.40 7.94 19.27
C THR A 428 -0.83 6.69 19.93
N GLY A 429 -1.53 5.56 19.87
CA GLY A 429 -1.19 4.35 20.59
C GLY A 429 -1.54 4.40 22.10
N ALA A 430 -2.24 5.43 22.55
CA ALA A 430 -2.67 5.52 23.92
C ALA A 430 -3.70 4.42 24.25
N ALA A 431 -3.44 3.66 25.32
CA ALA A 431 -4.41 2.70 25.83
C ALA A 431 -5.41 3.40 26.75
N ALA A 432 -6.71 3.10 26.55
CA ALA A 432 -7.75 3.51 27.47
C ALA A 432 -7.65 2.76 28.82
N SER A 433 -8.40 3.21 29.81
CA SER A 433 -8.44 2.52 31.07
C SER A 433 -9.12 1.14 30.95
N ARG A 434 -8.83 0.22 31.88
CA ARG A 434 -9.42 -1.14 31.81
C ARG A 434 -10.94 -1.15 32.00
N GLU A 435 -11.48 -0.14 32.63
CA GLU A 435 -12.93 0.02 32.83
C GLU A 435 -13.65 0.50 31.56
N ASP A 436 -12.91 1.06 30.62
CA ASP A 436 -13.45 1.51 29.33
C ASP A 436 -13.65 0.37 28.32
N ALA A 437 -13.23 -0.86 28.63
CA ALA A 437 -13.47 -2.01 27.77
C ALA A 437 -13.71 -3.29 28.58
N ALA A 438 -14.81 -3.96 28.27
CA ALA A 438 -15.23 -5.20 28.91
C ALA A 438 -15.47 -6.28 27.87
N LEU A 439 -15.11 -7.51 28.25
CA LEU A 439 -15.19 -8.69 27.42
C LEU A 439 -16.01 -9.76 28.13
N ASN A 440 -16.99 -10.32 27.45
CA ASN A 440 -17.74 -11.49 27.95
C ASN A 440 -18.11 -12.44 26.79
N TRP A 441 -18.56 -13.64 27.15
CA TRP A 441 -19.05 -14.63 26.19
C TRP A 441 -20.46 -15.06 26.53
N ASN A 442 -21.26 -15.22 25.48
CA ASN A 442 -22.50 -15.93 25.54
C ASN A 442 -22.37 -17.14 24.59
N SER A 443 -22.13 -18.32 25.17
CA SER A 443 -21.77 -19.53 24.42
C SER A 443 -20.48 -19.32 23.58
N ASP A 444 -20.57 -19.40 22.25
CA ASP A 444 -19.48 -19.18 21.29
C ASP A 444 -19.46 -17.76 20.68
N VAL A 445 -20.24 -16.84 21.24
CA VAL A 445 -20.28 -15.45 20.82
C VAL A 445 -19.53 -14.61 21.83
N MET A 446 -18.43 -14.05 21.39
CA MET A 446 -17.67 -13.06 22.15
C MET A 446 -18.32 -11.67 22.00
N ASN A 447 -18.59 -11.04 23.13
CA ASN A 447 -19.16 -9.70 23.18
C ASN A 447 -18.14 -8.74 23.78
N ILE A 448 -17.83 -7.68 23.05
CA ILE A 448 -16.97 -6.59 23.50
C ILE A 448 -17.82 -5.35 23.68
N ARG A 449 -17.82 -4.79 24.89
CA ARG A 449 -18.38 -3.48 25.20
C ARG A 449 -17.24 -2.51 25.50
N PHE A 450 -17.22 -1.37 24.81
CA PHE A 450 -16.13 -0.40 24.97
C PHE A 450 -16.67 1.03 24.98
N ARG A 451 -15.94 1.92 25.63
CA ARG A 451 -16.28 3.34 25.74
C ARG A 451 -15.35 4.17 24.87
N VAL A 452 -15.90 4.79 23.86
CA VAL A 452 -15.22 5.80 23.06
C VAL A 452 -15.17 7.11 23.86
N PRO A 453 -13.97 7.76 24.00
CA PRO A 453 -13.84 9.00 24.75
C PRO A 453 -14.61 10.16 24.12
N ASP A 454 -14.95 11.17 24.92
CA ASP A 454 -15.67 12.35 24.42
C ASP A 454 -14.79 13.22 23.50
N ASN A 455 -13.49 13.25 23.74
CA ASN A 455 -12.51 13.89 22.87
C ASN A 455 -12.02 12.93 21.79
N VAL A 456 -12.88 12.64 20.82
CA VAL A 456 -12.55 11.75 19.69
C VAL A 456 -11.36 12.27 18.87
N ASN A 457 -10.52 11.36 18.38
CA ASN A 457 -9.34 11.70 17.57
C ASN A 457 -9.64 12.15 16.15
N GLY A 458 -10.90 12.10 15.70
CA GLY A 458 -11.43 12.63 14.44
C GLY A 458 -12.53 13.66 14.70
N ALA A 459 -12.27 14.65 15.55
CA ALA A 459 -13.24 15.67 15.93
C ALA A 459 -13.74 16.54 14.76
N ASP A 460 -12.92 16.75 13.74
CA ASP A 460 -13.25 17.52 12.55
C ASP A 460 -14.12 16.76 11.54
N ARG A 461 -14.33 15.46 11.74
CA ARG A 461 -15.20 14.63 10.90
C ARG A 461 -16.67 14.95 11.16
N LYS A 462 -17.49 14.68 10.16
CA LYS A 462 -18.96 14.88 10.26
C LYS A 462 -19.68 13.56 9.98
N PRO A 463 -20.23 12.88 10.96
CA PRO A 463 -20.12 13.18 12.42
C PRO A 463 -18.73 12.93 12.97
N PRO A 464 -18.37 13.56 14.12
CA PRO A 464 -17.11 13.28 14.82
C PRO A 464 -16.99 11.79 15.18
N ARG A 465 -15.80 11.21 14.98
CA ARG A 465 -15.56 9.78 15.20
C ARG A 465 -14.18 9.54 15.79
N HIS A 466 -14.07 8.45 16.52
CA HIS A 466 -12.81 7.95 17.08
C HIS A 466 -12.39 6.68 16.34
N LEU A 467 -11.15 6.63 15.89
CA LEU A 467 -10.54 5.44 15.33
C LEU A 467 -9.69 4.76 16.39
N ALA A 468 -9.96 3.49 16.64
CA ALA A 468 -9.26 2.72 17.67
C ALA A 468 -9.09 1.25 17.27
N TYR A 469 -8.20 0.57 18.00
CA TYR A 469 -8.06 -0.89 17.94
C TYR A 469 -8.58 -1.50 19.24
N LEU A 470 -9.42 -2.51 19.11
CA LEU A 470 -9.77 -3.45 20.17
C LEU A 470 -8.84 -4.66 20.02
N VAL A 471 -7.96 -4.85 20.98
CA VAL A 471 -7.00 -5.96 21.00
C VAL A 471 -7.44 -6.98 22.04
N VAL A 472 -7.93 -8.12 21.59
CA VAL A 472 -8.35 -9.22 22.44
C VAL A 472 -7.21 -10.21 22.62
N ARG A 473 -6.75 -10.36 23.83
CA ARG A 473 -5.59 -11.19 24.20
C ARG A 473 -5.95 -12.21 25.26
N ALA A 474 -5.56 -13.47 25.06
CA ALA A 474 -5.69 -14.47 26.11
C ALA A 474 -4.84 -14.13 27.33
N ASN A 475 -5.39 -14.32 28.51
CA ASN A 475 -4.62 -14.18 29.74
C ASN A 475 -3.50 -15.21 29.75
N GLN A 476 -2.30 -14.79 30.05
CA GLN A 476 -1.20 -15.72 30.31
C GLN A 476 -1.55 -16.47 31.62
N GLY A 477 -1.79 -17.77 31.53
CA GLY A 477 -1.90 -18.58 32.75
C GLY A 477 -0.67 -18.35 33.59
N LYS A 478 -0.87 -18.01 34.87
CA LYS A 478 0.23 -18.09 35.83
C LYS A 478 0.71 -19.54 35.75
N THR A 479 1.92 -19.74 35.23
CA THR A 479 2.62 -21.01 35.43
C THR A 479 2.78 -21.14 36.96
N ALA A 480 2.01 -22.07 37.53
CA ALA A 480 2.14 -22.44 38.93
C ALA A 480 3.52 -23.07 39.15
#